data_e41118ec36a7d5f00a23781b7d8297b7
#
_entry.id   e41118ec36a7d5f00a23781b7d8297b7
#
_cell.length_a   1.000
_cell.length_b   1.000
_cell.length_c   1.000
_cell.angle_alpha   90.00
_cell.angle_beta   90.00
_cell.angle_gamma   90.00
#
_symmetry.space_group_name_H-M   'P 1'
#
loop_
_entity.id
_entity.type
_entity.pdbx_description
1 polymer ?
#
loop_
_entity_poly.entity_id
_entity_poly.type
_entity_poly.pdbx_seq_one_letter_code
_entity_poly.pdbx_strand_id
1 'polypeptide(L)'
;MEAMDKLKLLSPPTRHEPCEEVIAAGLPALRQGQDVCRFIYQAVMPGGKRIALLKTLLTSACERNCAYCGVRQGRDFRRATFSPDELAGLFIQLYRQGLVEGIFLSSGIAGGGPRTQDRLIAAAEILRRRHAFRGYIHLKIMPGAERDQIEAAMRLADRVSVNLEAPNPERLASLCPRKDFSGELLLRLRWIEEIRQQREGGWPSSTTQFVIGAAGESDLEVLSTTEFLHERVGLARAYFSRFEPVPDTPLQDLPAAPAAREHRLYQCSFLLRDYGFGVEELPFDPKGNLPLDTDPKLAWAELNLSQSPVEL
;
A
#
# COMPACT_ATOMS: atom_id res chain seq x y z
N MET A 1 -4.33 20.48 20.00
CA MET A 1 -4.82 20.36 18.59
C MET A 1 -5.93 19.35 18.62
N GLU A 2 -7.10 19.72 18.14
CA GLU A 2 -8.27 18.88 18.09
C GLU A 2 -8.05 17.68 17.15
N ALA A 3 -8.75 16.56 17.40
CA ALA A 3 -8.56 15.32 16.62
C ALA A 3 -8.84 15.54 15.12
N MET A 4 -9.82 16.38 14.78
CA MET A 4 -10.14 16.72 13.40
C MET A 4 -9.03 17.53 12.72
N ASP A 5 -8.35 18.42 13.42
CA ASP A 5 -7.21 19.17 12.88
C ASP A 5 -6.00 18.27 12.66
N LYS A 6 -5.80 17.26 13.52
CA LYS A 6 -4.78 16.24 13.29
C LYS A 6 -5.08 15.44 12.02
N LEU A 7 -6.34 15.05 11.79
CA LEU A 7 -6.75 14.32 10.60
C LEU A 7 -6.42 15.10 9.31
N LYS A 8 -6.66 16.42 9.30
CA LYS A 8 -6.31 17.30 8.18
C LYS A 8 -4.82 17.28 7.82
N LEU A 9 -3.95 16.99 8.78
CA LEU A 9 -2.50 16.89 8.58
C LEU A 9 -2.03 15.46 8.26
N LEU A 10 -2.73 14.44 8.78
CA LEU A 10 -2.28 13.04 8.77
C LEU A 10 -2.89 12.22 7.63
N SER A 11 -4.03 12.64 7.09
CA SER A 11 -4.68 11.91 6.00
C SER A 11 -4.08 12.22 4.61
N PRO A 12 -3.76 13.47 4.23
CA PRO A 12 -3.26 13.78 2.88
C PRO A 12 -1.99 13.00 2.47
N PRO A 13 -1.01 12.72 3.35
CA PRO A 13 0.15 11.93 2.98
C PRO A 13 -0.18 10.50 2.54
N THR A 14 -1.33 9.96 2.95
CA THR A 14 -1.75 8.59 2.58
C THR A 14 -2.34 8.48 1.18
N ARG A 15 -2.49 9.58 0.44
CA ARG A 15 -3.05 9.56 -0.92
C ARG A 15 -2.24 8.70 -1.89
N HIS A 16 -0.93 8.59 -1.67
CA HIS A 16 -0.01 7.79 -2.47
C HIS A 16 0.16 6.34 -1.93
N GLU A 17 -0.60 5.96 -0.90
CA GLU A 17 -0.63 4.59 -0.39
C GLU A 17 -1.89 3.89 -0.91
N PRO A 18 -1.84 3.12 -2.03
CA PRO A 18 -2.96 2.31 -2.45
C PRO A 18 -3.24 1.25 -1.39
N CYS A 19 -4.50 1.06 -1.06
CA CYS A 19 -4.91 0.10 -0.04
C CYS A 19 -5.91 -0.93 -0.57
N GLU A 20 -6.58 -0.59 -1.65
CA GLU A 20 -7.53 -1.40 -2.40
C GLU A 20 -7.64 -0.85 -3.83
N GLU A 21 -8.34 -1.52 -4.73
CA GLU A 21 -8.60 -0.97 -6.06
C GLU A 21 -9.39 0.33 -5.95
N VAL A 22 -8.73 1.44 -6.26
CA VAL A 22 -9.39 2.72 -6.41
C VAL A 22 -9.80 2.84 -7.88
N ILE A 23 -11.06 2.55 -8.18
CA ILE A 23 -11.59 2.96 -9.48
C ILE A 23 -11.79 4.47 -9.39
N ALA A 24 -11.14 5.21 -10.29
CA ALA A 24 -11.32 6.67 -10.45
C ALA A 24 -12.72 7.02 -11.00
N ALA A 25 -13.76 6.42 -10.47
CA ALA A 25 -15.14 6.74 -10.79
C ALA A 25 -15.69 7.61 -9.68
N GLY A 26 -16.11 8.80 -10.04
CA GLY A 26 -16.59 9.89 -9.22
C GLY A 26 -17.16 9.44 -7.87
N LEU A 27 -16.66 10.07 -6.81
CA LEU A 27 -17.26 9.97 -5.48
C LEU A 27 -18.77 10.12 -5.64
N PRO A 28 -19.60 9.18 -5.09
CA PRO A 28 -21.01 9.49 -4.94
C PRO A 28 -21.07 10.82 -4.20
N ALA A 29 -22.00 11.68 -4.58
CA ALA A 29 -22.17 12.99 -3.98
C ALA A 29 -22.36 12.81 -2.45
N LEU A 30 -21.26 12.71 -1.73
CA LEU A 30 -21.21 12.79 -0.28
C LEU A 30 -21.74 14.18 0.04
N ARG A 31 -22.71 14.26 0.94
CA ARG A 31 -23.43 15.46 1.31
C ARG A 31 -22.47 16.65 1.38
N GLN A 32 -22.64 17.59 0.47
CA GLN A 32 -21.89 18.84 0.43
C GLN A 32 -21.93 19.49 1.82
N GLY A 33 -20.76 19.74 2.41
CA GLY A 33 -20.65 20.51 3.65
C GLY A 33 -19.74 19.98 4.74
N GLN A 34 -19.16 18.76 4.65
CA GLN A 34 -18.22 18.29 5.66
C GLN A 34 -16.81 18.15 5.09
N ASP A 35 -15.87 18.90 5.67
CA ASP A 35 -14.41 18.87 5.34
C ASP A 35 -13.79 17.46 5.41
N VAL A 36 -14.44 16.54 6.11
CA VAL A 36 -14.03 15.13 6.33
C VAL A 36 -14.08 14.30 5.06
N CYS A 37 -14.97 14.60 4.12
CA CYS A 37 -15.14 13.80 2.89
C CYS A 37 -13.86 13.71 2.06
N ARG A 38 -12.93 14.65 2.22
CA ARG A 38 -11.61 14.66 1.54
C ARG A 38 -10.68 13.55 2.01
N PHE A 39 -10.96 12.91 3.15
CA PHE A 39 -10.12 11.88 3.78
C PHE A 39 -10.74 10.49 3.70
N ILE A 40 -11.88 10.38 3.01
CA ILE A 40 -12.63 9.14 2.81
C ILE A 40 -12.43 8.68 1.37
N TYR A 41 -11.97 7.44 1.23
CA TYR A 41 -11.66 6.83 -0.06
C TYR A 41 -12.62 5.68 -0.30
N GLN A 42 -13.10 5.54 -1.55
CA GLN A 42 -13.87 4.39 -1.97
C GLN A 42 -12.93 3.24 -2.31
N ALA A 43 -12.91 2.22 -1.48
CA ALA A 43 -12.12 1.02 -1.70
C ALA A 43 -13.00 -0.08 -2.30
N VAL A 44 -12.48 -0.82 -3.30
CA VAL A 44 -13.17 -1.94 -3.91
C VAL A 44 -12.67 -3.23 -3.25
N MET A 45 -13.55 -3.92 -2.58
CA MET A 45 -13.29 -5.19 -1.92
C MET A 45 -13.38 -6.36 -2.90
N PRO A 46 -12.82 -7.54 -2.56
CA PRO A 46 -13.08 -8.76 -3.30
C PRO A 46 -14.59 -8.95 -3.54
N GLY A 47 -14.96 -9.29 -4.77
CA GLY A 47 -16.38 -9.38 -5.17
C GLY A 47 -17.02 -8.06 -5.60
N GLY A 48 -16.23 -6.99 -5.75
CA GLY A 48 -16.68 -5.71 -6.33
C GLY A 48 -17.45 -4.79 -5.37
N LYS A 49 -17.68 -5.20 -4.12
CA LYS A 49 -18.31 -4.34 -3.11
C LYS A 49 -17.41 -3.14 -2.83
N ARG A 50 -18.00 -1.94 -2.83
CA ARG A 50 -17.31 -0.70 -2.42
C ARG A 50 -17.57 -0.39 -0.96
N ILE A 51 -16.53 0.06 -0.25
CA ILE A 51 -16.62 0.54 1.13
C ILE A 51 -15.98 1.91 1.27
N ALA A 52 -16.56 2.73 2.13
CA ALA A 52 -16.00 4.02 2.52
C ALA A 52 -14.88 3.82 3.55
N LEU A 53 -13.64 4.13 3.18
CA LEU A 53 -12.45 3.85 3.97
C LEU A 53 -11.81 5.15 4.46
N LEU A 54 -11.67 5.32 5.77
CA LEU A 54 -10.81 6.36 6.33
C LEU A 54 -9.36 5.96 6.16
N LYS A 55 -8.56 6.79 5.48
CA LYS A 55 -7.11 6.60 5.37
C LYS A 55 -6.39 7.66 6.19
N THR A 56 -5.53 7.24 7.11
CA THR A 56 -4.75 8.17 7.93
C THR A 56 -3.44 7.58 8.43
N LEU A 57 -2.48 8.46 8.70
CA LEU A 57 -1.31 8.12 9.51
C LEU A 57 -1.64 8.25 10.99
N LEU A 58 -1.06 7.39 11.82
CA LEU A 58 -1.03 7.59 13.27
C LEU A 58 -0.13 8.77 13.65
N THR A 59 1.01 8.91 12.95
CA THR A 59 1.92 10.06 13.10
C THR A 59 2.60 10.43 11.80
N SER A 60 2.79 11.72 11.57
CA SER A 60 3.67 12.24 10.51
C SER A 60 5.11 12.48 10.99
N ALA A 61 5.42 12.25 12.26
CA ALA A 61 6.80 12.17 12.71
C ALA A 61 7.44 10.90 12.15
N CYS A 62 8.58 11.05 11.46
CA CYS A 62 9.28 9.92 10.85
C CYS A 62 10.79 10.13 10.98
N GLU A 63 11.50 9.08 11.39
CA GLU A 63 12.96 9.04 11.47
C GLU A 63 13.62 8.49 10.18
N ARG A 64 12.82 8.06 9.22
CA ARG A 64 13.29 7.56 7.92
C ARG A 64 13.44 8.71 6.92
N ASN A 65 14.37 8.53 5.98
CA ASN A 65 14.80 9.57 5.03
C ASN A 65 14.43 9.23 3.57
N CYS A 66 13.35 8.48 3.34
CA CYS A 66 12.90 8.09 2.00
C CYS A 66 12.82 9.31 1.06
N ALA A 67 13.48 9.21 -0.08
CA ALA A 67 13.73 10.35 -0.96
C ALA A 67 12.46 10.94 -1.60
N TYR A 68 11.41 10.14 -1.74
CA TYR A 68 10.12 10.51 -2.34
C TYR A 68 9.07 10.98 -1.31
N CYS A 69 9.30 10.77 -0.01
CA CYS A 69 8.23 10.80 0.98
C CYS A 69 8.01 12.18 1.60
N GLY A 70 6.79 12.67 1.56
CA GLY A 70 6.43 13.98 2.12
C GLY A 70 6.51 14.08 3.64
N VAL A 71 6.60 12.95 4.37
CA VAL A 71 6.75 12.94 5.85
C VAL A 71 8.16 12.57 6.30
N ARG A 72 9.13 12.49 5.38
CA ARG A 72 10.53 12.12 5.66
C ARG A 72 11.18 12.97 6.75
N GLN A 73 12.21 12.41 7.38
CA GLN A 73 13.10 13.17 8.28
C GLN A 73 13.77 14.33 7.53
N GLY A 74 13.96 15.45 8.22
CA GLY A 74 14.65 16.62 7.68
C GLY A 74 13.79 17.57 6.85
N ARG A 75 12.54 17.19 6.52
CA ARG A 75 11.59 18.09 5.89
C ARG A 75 10.91 18.98 6.92
N ASP A 76 10.84 20.29 6.64
CA ASP A 76 10.18 21.26 7.52
C ASP A 76 8.68 21.37 7.17
N PHE A 77 7.84 20.85 8.06
CA PHE A 77 6.38 21.00 8.01
C PHE A 77 5.77 20.67 9.36
N ARG A 78 4.55 21.13 9.59
CA ARG A 78 3.81 20.88 10.82
C ARG A 78 3.50 19.39 10.98
N ARG A 79 4.09 18.75 11.97
CA ARG A 79 3.85 17.34 12.29
C ARG A 79 2.72 17.19 13.30
N ALA A 80 2.01 16.08 13.18
CA ALA A 80 0.93 15.71 14.11
C ALA A 80 1.07 14.23 14.51
N THR A 81 0.48 13.90 15.65
CA THR A 81 0.46 12.54 16.19
C THR A 81 -0.85 12.33 16.93
N PHE A 82 -1.56 11.27 16.60
CA PHE A 82 -2.66 10.76 17.40
C PHE A 82 -2.14 9.89 18.56
N SER A 83 -2.80 9.94 19.70
CA SER A 83 -2.79 8.78 20.58
C SER A 83 -3.69 7.68 19.99
N PRO A 84 -3.48 6.40 20.36
CA PRO A 84 -4.37 5.33 19.94
C PRO A 84 -5.85 5.59 20.31
N ASP A 85 -6.11 6.12 21.50
CA ASP A 85 -7.46 6.45 21.98
C ASP A 85 -8.09 7.61 21.19
N GLU A 86 -7.34 8.66 20.88
CA GLU A 86 -7.83 9.78 20.06
C GLU A 86 -8.23 9.31 18.65
N LEU A 87 -7.40 8.49 18.03
CA LEU A 87 -7.66 7.99 16.67
C LEU A 87 -8.89 7.06 16.67
N ALA A 88 -8.93 6.11 17.60
CA ALA A 88 -10.05 5.20 17.71
C ALA A 88 -11.37 5.93 18.00
N GLY A 89 -11.34 6.92 18.90
CA GLY A 89 -12.51 7.76 19.23
C GLY A 89 -13.02 8.54 18.02
N LEU A 90 -12.11 9.19 17.28
CA LEU A 90 -12.45 9.92 16.05
C LEU A 90 -13.05 8.97 14.99
N PHE A 91 -12.41 7.83 14.74
CA PHE A 91 -12.90 6.85 13.78
C PHE A 91 -14.31 6.37 14.13
N ILE A 92 -14.55 5.99 15.38
CA ILE A 92 -15.87 5.50 15.82
C ILE A 92 -16.94 6.59 15.72
N GLN A 93 -16.59 7.85 15.96
CA GLN A 93 -17.51 8.96 15.72
C GLN A 93 -17.94 9.05 14.24
N LEU A 94 -16.97 8.96 13.31
CA LEU A 94 -17.25 8.98 11.86
C LEU A 94 -18.02 7.74 11.42
N TYR A 95 -17.70 6.58 11.97
CA TYR A 95 -18.42 5.32 11.71
C TYR A 95 -19.90 5.40 12.14
N ARG A 96 -20.17 5.89 13.36
CA ARG A 96 -21.55 6.07 13.87
C ARG A 96 -22.36 7.08 13.08
N GLN A 97 -21.69 8.03 12.42
CA GLN A 97 -22.31 8.98 11.50
C GLN A 97 -22.58 8.40 10.11
N GLY A 98 -22.17 7.14 9.86
CA GLY A 98 -22.31 6.48 8.55
C GLY A 98 -21.39 7.02 7.47
N LEU A 99 -20.33 7.73 7.85
CA LEU A 99 -19.39 8.34 6.90
C LEU A 99 -18.32 7.35 6.44
N VAL A 100 -17.97 6.37 7.27
CA VAL A 100 -16.92 5.36 6.97
C VAL A 100 -17.40 3.97 7.38
N GLU A 101 -16.92 2.96 6.66
CA GLU A 101 -17.18 1.53 6.92
C GLU A 101 -15.90 0.79 7.36
N GLY A 102 -14.73 1.38 7.12
CA GLY A 102 -13.43 0.79 7.47
C GLY A 102 -12.33 1.82 7.64
N ILE A 103 -11.18 1.34 8.07
CA ILE A 103 -9.97 2.15 8.26
C ILE A 103 -8.75 1.50 7.61
N PHE A 104 -7.97 2.31 6.88
CA PHE A 104 -6.58 2.03 6.53
C PHE A 104 -5.68 2.83 7.46
N LEU A 105 -4.88 2.13 8.25
CA LEU A 105 -4.03 2.73 9.27
C LEU A 105 -2.55 2.50 8.96
N SER A 106 -1.86 3.58 8.66
CA SER A 106 -0.42 3.67 8.40
C SER A 106 0.27 4.60 9.40
N SER A 107 1.57 4.78 9.29
CA SER A 107 2.32 5.69 10.18
C SER A 107 3.65 6.09 9.59
N GLY A 108 4.15 7.29 9.96
CA GLY A 108 5.58 7.52 10.03
C GLY A 108 6.19 6.67 11.15
N ILE A 109 7.50 6.43 11.09
CA ILE A 109 8.24 5.67 12.12
C ILE A 109 8.84 6.63 13.12
N ALA A 110 8.41 6.55 14.38
CA ALA A 110 8.86 7.43 15.45
C ALA A 110 9.24 6.62 16.70
N GLY A 111 10.52 6.62 17.01
CA GLY A 111 11.09 5.85 18.12
C GLY A 111 11.25 4.36 17.78
N GLY A 112 11.53 4.03 16.52
CA GLY A 112 11.71 2.68 16.00
C GLY A 112 10.44 2.03 15.46
N GLY A 113 10.66 1.01 14.63
CA GLY A 113 9.58 0.19 14.04
C GLY A 113 8.70 -0.51 15.08
N PRO A 114 9.28 -1.25 16.06
CA PRO A 114 8.52 -1.96 17.07
C PRO A 114 7.60 -1.05 17.88
N ARG A 115 8.12 0.07 18.39
CA ARG A 115 7.31 1.03 19.17
C ARG A 115 6.17 1.64 18.35
N THR A 116 6.43 1.90 17.07
CA THR A 116 5.39 2.42 16.16
C THR A 116 4.35 1.34 15.91
N GLN A 117 4.76 0.08 15.72
CA GLN A 117 3.86 -1.04 15.52
C GLN A 117 2.95 -1.28 16.73
N ASP A 118 3.48 -1.23 17.94
CA ASP A 118 2.67 -1.35 19.18
C ASP A 118 1.55 -0.31 19.24
N ARG A 119 1.83 0.92 18.83
CA ARG A 119 0.82 1.98 18.81
C ARG A 119 -0.26 1.77 17.76
N LEU A 120 0.10 1.21 16.59
CA LEU A 120 -0.87 0.82 15.56
C LEU A 120 -1.75 -0.32 16.04
N ILE A 121 -1.16 -1.33 16.67
CA ILE A 121 -1.86 -2.46 17.29
C ILE A 121 -2.82 -1.95 18.37
N ALA A 122 -2.35 -1.08 19.27
CA ALA A 122 -3.18 -0.50 20.33
C ALA A 122 -4.42 0.22 19.78
N ALA A 123 -4.28 0.99 18.70
CA ALA A 123 -5.41 1.65 18.05
C ALA A 123 -6.43 0.62 17.50
N ALA A 124 -5.95 -0.42 16.83
CA ALA A 124 -6.79 -1.50 16.30
C ALA A 124 -7.47 -2.30 17.43
N GLU A 125 -6.76 -2.58 18.53
CA GLU A 125 -7.33 -3.24 19.72
C GLU A 125 -8.45 -2.43 20.36
N ILE A 126 -8.27 -1.13 20.52
CA ILE A 126 -9.31 -0.24 21.03
C ILE A 126 -10.57 -0.32 20.15
N LEU A 127 -10.38 -0.29 18.81
CA LEU A 127 -11.50 -0.45 17.88
C LEU A 127 -12.21 -1.80 18.07
N ARG A 128 -11.46 -2.91 18.05
CA ARG A 128 -12.02 -4.26 18.12
C ARG A 128 -12.62 -4.59 19.48
N ARG A 129 -11.89 -4.32 20.58
CA ARG A 129 -12.24 -4.78 21.92
C ARG A 129 -13.12 -3.79 22.68
N ARG A 130 -12.76 -2.49 22.70
CA ARG A 130 -13.50 -1.48 23.45
C ARG A 130 -14.77 -1.01 22.73
N HIS A 131 -14.68 -0.83 21.41
CA HIS A 131 -15.80 -0.33 20.60
C HIS A 131 -16.55 -1.43 19.86
N ALA A 132 -16.14 -2.70 19.98
CA ALA A 132 -16.73 -3.86 19.30
C ALA A 132 -16.90 -3.65 17.78
N PHE A 133 -15.98 -2.88 17.16
CA PHE A 133 -16.01 -2.60 15.73
C PHE A 133 -15.79 -3.87 14.94
N ARG A 134 -16.70 -4.20 14.02
CA ARG A 134 -16.67 -5.41 13.17
C ARG A 134 -16.44 -5.12 11.70
N GLY A 135 -16.28 -3.84 11.32
CA GLY A 135 -15.97 -3.42 9.95
C GLY A 135 -14.50 -3.66 9.59
N TYR A 136 -14.13 -3.21 8.40
CA TYR A 136 -12.84 -3.49 7.79
C TYR A 136 -11.69 -2.70 8.42
N ILE A 137 -10.59 -3.40 8.76
CA ILE A 137 -9.32 -2.82 9.19
C ILE A 137 -8.19 -3.31 8.30
N HIS A 138 -7.54 -2.40 7.58
CA HIS A 138 -6.27 -2.63 6.91
C HIS A 138 -5.15 -2.01 7.74
N LEU A 139 -4.25 -2.84 8.24
CA LEU A 139 -3.20 -2.41 9.14
C LEU A 139 -1.82 -2.55 8.50
N LYS A 140 -1.06 -1.46 8.50
CA LYS A 140 0.32 -1.46 8.02
C LYS A 140 1.23 -2.18 9.01
N ILE A 141 2.10 -3.03 8.50
CA ILE A 141 3.23 -3.58 9.26
C ILE A 141 4.45 -2.70 9.01
N MET A 142 4.98 -2.16 10.09
CA MET A 142 6.10 -1.22 10.02
C MET A 142 7.42 -1.93 9.76
N PRO A 143 8.34 -1.32 9.00
CA PRO A 143 9.73 -1.78 8.95
C PRO A 143 10.29 -1.95 10.36
N GLY A 144 10.87 -3.13 10.63
CA GLY A 144 11.41 -3.46 11.95
C GLY A 144 10.39 -4.02 12.96
N ALA A 145 9.12 -4.20 12.60
CA ALA A 145 8.15 -4.89 13.46
C ALA A 145 8.61 -6.32 13.80
N GLU A 146 8.39 -6.75 15.03
CA GLU A 146 8.73 -8.09 15.50
C GLU A 146 7.64 -9.13 15.14
N ARG A 147 8.00 -10.42 15.15
CA ARG A 147 7.10 -11.50 14.71
C ARG A 147 5.81 -11.58 15.52
N ASP A 148 5.90 -11.43 16.84
CA ASP A 148 4.75 -11.43 17.75
C ASP A 148 3.82 -10.22 17.53
N GLN A 149 4.40 -9.07 17.20
CA GLN A 149 3.64 -7.87 16.82
C GLN A 149 2.90 -8.08 15.49
N ILE A 150 3.53 -8.75 14.51
CA ILE A 150 2.87 -9.09 13.25
C ILE A 150 1.69 -10.02 13.51
N GLU A 151 1.87 -11.07 14.32
CA GLU A 151 0.78 -11.98 14.68
C GLU A 151 -0.36 -11.25 15.42
N ALA A 152 -0.03 -10.36 16.35
CA ALA A 152 -1.03 -9.54 17.06
C ALA A 152 -1.80 -8.62 16.08
N ALA A 153 -1.11 -7.98 15.14
CA ALA A 153 -1.72 -7.15 14.11
C ALA A 153 -2.66 -7.97 13.20
N MET A 154 -2.23 -9.16 12.78
CA MET A 154 -3.01 -10.07 11.93
C MET A 154 -4.29 -10.56 12.61
N ARG A 155 -4.32 -10.69 13.94
CA ARG A 155 -5.53 -11.07 14.69
C ARG A 155 -6.59 -9.96 14.74
N LEU A 156 -6.21 -8.73 14.47
CA LEU A 156 -7.08 -7.55 14.54
C LEU A 156 -7.53 -7.04 13.18
N ALA A 157 -6.71 -7.30 12.14
CA ALA A 157 -6.89 -6.77 10.80
C ALA A 157 -7.60 -7.77 9.88
N ASP A 158 -8.28 -7.24 8.85
CA ASP A 158 -8.81 -8.00 7.71
C ASP A 158 -7.77 -8.08 6.58
N ARG A 159 -6.84 -7.12 6.56
CA ARG A 159 -5.69 -7.09 5.66
C ARG A 159 -4.48 -6.47 6.34
N VAL A 160 -3.28 -6.98 6.03
CA VAL A 160 -2.02 -6.39 6.44
C VAL A 160 -1.16 -6.05 5.23
N SER A 161 -0.26 -5.07 5.35
CA SER A 161 0.65 -4.72 4.25
C SER A 161 2.03 -4.30 4.72
N VAL A 162 3.04 -4.68 3.94
CA VAL A 162 4.42 -4.21 4.07
C VAL A 162 4.82 -3.59 2.75
N ASN A 163 5.19 -2.31 2.71
CA ASN A 163 5.70 -1.72 1.48
C ASN A 163 7.15 -2.13 1.24
N LEU A 164 7.42 -2.76 0.11
CA LEU A 164 8.79 -3.00 -0.37
C LEU A 164 9.41 -1.76 -1.00
N GLU A 165 8.58 -0.85 -1.53
CA GLU A 165 8.92 0.43 -2.16
C GLU A 165 9.67 0.26 -3.49
N ALA A 166 10.59 -0.68 -3.59
CA ALA A 166 11.42 -0.96 -4.78
C ALA A 166 11.53 -2.47 -5.02
N PRO A 167 11.87 -2.94 -6.22
CA PRO A 167 11.91 -4.37 -6.55
C PRO A 167 13.07 -5.14 -5.92
N ASN A 168 14.14 -4.47 -5.57
CA ASN A 168 15.36 -5.13 -5.07
C ASN A 168 16.14 -4.22 -4.11
N PRO A 169 17.19 -4.76 -3.42
CA PRO A 169 17.98 -4.00 -2.46
C PRO A 169 18.69 -2.78 -3.06
N GLU A 170 19.20 -2.88 -4.30
CA GLU A 170 19.92 -1.79 -4.96
C GLU A 170 18.99 -0.60 -5.21
N ARG A 171 17.81 -0.86 -5.78
CA ARG A 171 16.78 0.17 -6.04
C ARG A 171 16.23 0.76 -4.73
N LEU A 172 16.07 -0.09 -3.71
CA LEU A 172 15.65 0.39 -2.40
C LEU A 172 16.70 1.31 -1.76
N ALA A 173 17.97 0.99 -1.86
CA ALA A 173 19.05 1.80 -1.29
C ALA A 173 19.07 3.22 -1.86
N SER A 174 18.79 3.38 -3.16
CA SER A 174 18.68 4.71 -3.79
C SER A 174 17.44 5.49 -3.34
N LEU A 175 16.33 4.79 -3.12
CA LEU A 175 15.03 5.39 -2.79
C LEU A 175 14.83 5.61 -1.29
N CYS A 176 15.27 4.66 -0.48
CA CYS A 176 15.07 4.60 0.97
C CYS A 176 16.34 4.15 1.71
N PRO A 177 17.43 4.95 1.77
CA PRO A 177 18.75 4.51 2.23
C PRO A 177 18.80 3.95 3.66
N ARG A 178 17.79 4.24 4.48
CA ARG A 178 17.68 3.73 5.86
C ARG A 178 16.70 2.58 6.03
N LYS A 179 16.33 1.90 4.95
CA LYS A 179 15.54 0.66 5.00
C LYS A 179 16.37 -0.49 4.49
N ASP A 180 16.22 -1.66 5.11
CA ASP A 180 16.82 -2.90 4.63
C ASP A 180 15.76 -3.73 3.91
N PHE A 181 16.00 -4.01 2.62
CA PHE A 181 15.08 -4.76 1.78
C PHE A 181 14.82 -6.17 2.33
N SER A 182 15.88 -6.90 2.64
CA SER A 182 15.81 -8.30 3.05
C SER A 182 15.42 -8.46 4.52
N GLY A 183 16.12 -7.76 5.41
CA GLY A 183 15.99 -7.92 6.85
C GLY A 183 14.83 -7.15 7.47
N GLU A 184 14.42 -5.98 6.89
CA GLU A 184 13.30 -5.21 7.44
C GLU A 184 11.98 -5.37 6.68
N LEU A 185 12.01 -5.60 5.36
CA LEU A 185 10.79 -5.56 4.55
C LEU A 185 10.36 -6.96 4.10
N LEU A 186 11.17 -7.64 3.31
CA LEU A 186 10.84 -8.96 2.77
C LEU A 186 10.67 -10.01 3.88
N LEU A 187 11.51 -9.97 4.92
CA LEU A 187 11.39 -10.87 6.07
C LEU A 187 10.02 -10.73 6.75
N ARG A 188 9.44 -9.54 6.84
CA ARG A 188 8.10 -9.34 7.42
C ARG A 188 7.00 -9.95 6.56
N LEU A 189 7.10 -9.86 5.24
CA LEU A 189 6.17 -10.56 4.34
C LEU A 189 6.26 -12.08 4.49
N ARG A 190 7.48 -12.62 4.63
CA ARG A 190 7.68 -14.05 4.90
C ARG A 190 7.08 -14.48 6.24
N TRP A 191 7.28 -13.71 7.31
CA TRP A 191 6.67 -14.02 8.61
C TRP A 191 5.14 -13.99 8.57
N ILE A 192 4.55 -13.05 7.82
CA ILE A 192 3.09 -13.03 7.63
C ILE A 192 2.61 -14.34 6.99
N GLU A 193 3.30 -14.83 5.95
CA GLU A 193 2.93 -16.08 5.30
C GLU A 193 3.16 -17.30 6.18
N GLU A 194 4.30 -17.38 6.87
CA GLU A 194 4.56 -18.44 7.85
C GLU A 194 3.50 -18.51 8.97
N ILE A 195 3.05 -17.35 9.47
CA ILE A 195 1.98 -17.27 10.47
C ILE A 195 0.66 -17.78 9.87
N ARG A 196 0.36 -17.42 8.63
CA ARG A 196 -0.85 -17.88 7.92
C ARG A 196 -0.86 -19.41 7.76
N GLN A 197 0.29 -20.01 7.41
CA GLN A 197 0.43 -21.45 7.21
C GLN A 197 0.34 -22.27 8.51
N GLN A 198 0.65 -21.68 9.67
CA GLN A 198 0.63 -22.37 10.95
C GLN A 198 -0.78 -22.61 11.52
N ARG A 199 -1.82 -22.04 10.95
CA ARG A 199 -3.21 -22.17 11.42
C ARG A 199 -4.19 -22.28 10.28
N GLU A 200 -5.15 -23.17 10.42
CA GLU A 200 -6.26 -23.31 9.49
C GLU A 200 -7.21 -22.09 9.56
N GLY A 201 -7.42 -21.42 8.42
CA GLY A 201 -8.50 -20.49 8.13
C GLY A 201 -8.49 -19.11 8.82
N GLY A 202 -9.01 -18.12 8.12
CA GLY A 202 -9.41 -16.83 8.73
C GLY A 202 -8.32 -15.78 8.93
N TRP A 203 -7.08 -15.98 8.47
CA TRP A 203 -6.03 -14.97 8.55
C TRP A 203 -6.13 -13.90 7.45
N PRO A 204 -5.74 -12.64 7.74
CA PRO A 204 -5.77 -11.57 6.77
C PRO A 204 -4.87 -11.84 5.57
N SER A 205 -5.27 -11.37 4.40
CA SER A 205 -4.41 -11.34 3.23
C SER A 205 -3.30 -10.31 3.40
N SER A 206 -2.15 -10.55 2.74
CA SER A 206 -1.02 -9.62 2.71
C SER A 206 -0.91 -8.90 1.38
N THR A 207 -0.45 -7.65 1.41
CA THR A 207 -0.17 -6.86 0.22
C THR A 207 1.15 -6.11 0.35
N THR A 208 1.71 -5.71 -0.78
CA THR A 208 2.88 -4.82 -0.84
C THR A 208 2.61 -3.62 -1.76
N GLN A 209 3.52 -2.66 -1.76
CA GLN A 209 3.49 -1.51 -2.66
C GLN A 209 4.89 -1.20 -3.15
N PHE A 210 4.99 -0.86 -4.43
CA PHE A 210 6.17 -0.31 -5.10
C PHE A 210 5.93 1.15 -5.49
N VAL A 211 6.96 1.97 -5.40
CA VAL A 211 6.99 3.33 -5.97
C VAL A 211 7.63 3.23 -7.34
N ILE A 212 6.88 3.57 -8.39
CA ILE A 212 7.27 3.33 -9.77
C ILE A 212 7.84 4.59 -10.42
N GLY A 213 9.04 4.47 -11.01
CA GLY A 213 9.69 5.54 -11.75
C GLY A 213 10.59 6.45 -10.93
N ALA A 214 10.88 6.09 -9.66
CA ALA A 214 11.69 6.91 -8.78
C ALA A 214 13.11 6.36 -8.51
N ALA A 215 13.34 5.06 -8.79
CA ALA A 215 14.62 4.38 -8.51
C ALA A 215 15.36 3.92 -9.78
N GLY A 216 14.86 4.29 -10.96
CA GLY A 216 15.42 3.84 -12.23
C GLY A 216 15.23 2.34 -12.49
N GLU A 217 14.26 1.72 -11.84
CA GLU A 217 13.89 0.33 -12.02
C GLU A 217 13.20 0.09 -13.36
N SER A 218 13.39 -1.09 -13.95
CA SER A 218 12.64 -1.55 -15.11
C SER A 218 11.33 -2.22 -14.70
N ASP A 219 10.39 -2.34 -15.64
CA ASP A 219 9.13 -3.06 -15.41
C ASP A 219 9.37 -4.56 -15.19
N LEU A 220 10.39 -5.12 -15.86
CA LEU A 220 10.84 -6.49 -15.65
C LEU A 220 11.30 -6.74 -14.21
N GLU A 221 12.13 -5.85 -13.62
CA GLU A 221 12.55 -5.97 -12.23
C GLU A 221 11.34 -5.99 -11.28
N VAL A 222 10.36 -5.09 -11.51
CA VAL A 222 9.15 -4.97 -10.69
C VAL A 222 8.26 -6.20 -10.80
N LEU A 223 8.03 -6.69 -12.03
CA LEU A 223 7.13 -7.82 -12.27
C LEU A 223 7.76 -9.16 -11.87
N SER A 224 9.08 -9.35 -12.07
CA SER A 224 9.79 -10.54 -11.57
C SER A 224 9.72 -10.64 -10.04
N THR A 225 9.88 -9.51 -9.34
CA THR A 225 9.69 -9.48 -7.88
C THR A 225 8.24 -9.73 -7.51
N THR A 226 7.29 -9.19 -8.25
CA THR A 226 5.85 -9.41 -8.01
C THR A 226 5.48 -10.88 -8.15
N GLU A 227 5.93 -11.56 -9.21
CA GLU A 227 5.75 -13.00 -9.43
C GLU A 227 6.34 -13.82 -8.28
N PHE A 228 7.61 -13.57 -7.93
CA PHE A 228 8.25 -14.21 -6.78
C PHE A 228 7.43 -14.06 -5.47
N LEU A 229 6.88 -12.88 -5.23
CA LEU A 229 6.07 -12.63 -4.03
C LEU A 229 4.74 -13.39 -4.07
N HIS A 230 4.10 -13.51 -5.23
CA HIS A 230 2.89 -14.32 -5.38
C HIS A 230 3.17 -15.80 -5.15
N GLU A 231 4.19 -16.35 -5.80
CA GLU A 231 4.47 -17.78 -5.78
C GLU A 231 5.14 -18.27 -4.48
N ARG A 232 6.07 -17.49 -3.93
CA ARG A 232 6.96 -17.92 -2.84
C ARG A 232 6.65 -17.30 -1.49
N VAL A 233 5.87 -16.22 -1.47
CA VAL A 233 5.56 -15.47 -0.25
C VAL A 233 4.05 -15.38 -0.01
N GLY A 234 3.22 -15.99 -0.87
CA GLY A 234 1.77 -16.02 -0.70
C GLY A 234 1.12 -14.63 -0.71
N LEU A 235 1.75 -13.67 -1.41
CA LEU A 235 1.25 -12.31 -1.50
C LEU A 235 -0.10 -12.29 -2.24
N ALA A 236 -1.11 -11.68 -1.66
CA ALA A 236 -2.41 -11.55 -2.33
C ALA A 236 -2.38 -10.51 -3.44
N ARG A 237 -1.63 -9.40 -3.27
CA ARG A 237 -1.59 -8.34 -4.25
C ARG A 237 -0.36 -7.44 -4.11
N ALA A 238 0.25 -7.07 -5.23
CA ALA A 238 1.18 -5.95 -5.34
C ALA A 238 0.44 -4.69 -5.81
N TYR A 239 0.75 -3.55 -5.22
CA TYR A 239 0.28 -2.23 -5.65
C TYR A 239 1.43 -1.47 -6.28
N PHE A 240 1.13 -0.78 -7.36
CA PHE A 240 2.06 0.08 -8.07
C PHE A 240 1.60 1.52 -7.90
N SER A 241 2.44 2.35 -7.27
CA SER A 241 2.15 3.76 -7.10
C SER A 241 3.13 4.54 -7.95
N ARG A 242 2.66 5.16 -9.02
CA ARG A 242 3.51 6.01 -9.83
C ARG A 242 4.12 7.12 -8.98
N PHE A 243 5.40 7.37 -9.21
CA PHE A 243 6.08 8.48 -8.55
C PHE A 243 5.47 9.81 -8.98
N GLU A 244 5.17 10.64 -8.01
CA GLU A 244 4.82 12.05 -8.18
C GLU A 244 5.78 12.90 -7.32
N PRO A 245 6.41 13.94 -7.88
CA PRO A 245 7.34 14.76 -7.14
C PRO A 245 6.66 15.47 -5.98
N VAL A 246 7.31 15.45 -4.82
CA VAL A 246 6.85 16.15 -3.63
C VAL A 246 7.82 17.29 -3.35
N PRO A 247 7.36 18.53 -3.21
CA PRO A 247 8.21 19.67 -2.88
C PRO A 247 9.00 19.43 -1.60
N ASP A 248 10.20 19.99 -1.51
CA ASP A 248 11.09 19.86 -0.37
C ASP A 248 11.47 18.39 -0.06
N THR A 249 11.69 17.61 -1.13
CA THR A 249 12.25 16.25 -1.07
C THR A 249 13.42 16.12 -2.05
N PRO A 250 14.34 15.15 -1.86
CA PRO A 250 15.47 14.96 -2.80
C PRO A 250 15.06 14.67 -4.24
N LEU A 251 13.86 14.17 -4.47
CA LEU A 251 13.35 13.84 -5.80
C LEU A 251 12.32 14.87 -6.33
N GLN A 252 12.27 16.07 -5.75
CA GLN A 252 11.29 17.09 -6.18
C GLN A 252 11.42 17.52 -7.64
N ASP A 253 12.62 17.43 -8.22
CA ASP A 253 12.91 17.83 -9.60
C ASP A 253 12.86 16.65 -10.58
N LEU A 254 12.64 15.43 -10.08
CA LEU A 254 12.44 14.27 -10.95
C LEU A 254 11.02 14.32 -11.54
N PRO A 255 10.86 14.11 -12.85
CA PRO A 255 9.53 14.13 -13.47
C PRO A 255 8.64 13.01 -12.92
N ALA A 256 7.34 13.27 -12.87
CA ALA A 256 6.36 12.25 -12.49
C ALA A 256 6.40 11.06 -13.47
N ALA A 257 6.24 9.86 -12.95
CA ALA A 257 6.15 8.67 -13.79
C ALA A 257 4.86 8.68 -14.64
N PRO A 258 4.90 8.17 -15.87
CA PRO A 258 3.71 8.11 -16.73
C PRO A 258 2.59 7.28 -16.10
N ALA A 259 1.36 7.79 -16.12
CA ALA A 259 0.19 7.03 -15.64
C ALA A 259 -0.03 5.74 -16.44
N ALA A 260 0.31 5.74 -17.73
CA ALA A 260 0.26 4.54 -18.57
C ALA A 260 1.16 3.42 -18.03
N ARG A 261 2.37 3.73 -17.51
CA ARG A 261 3.29 2.73 -16.93
C ARG A 261 2.66 2.02 -15.73
N GLU A 262 2.09 2.79 -14.81
CA GLU A 262 1.36 2.25 -13.66
C GLU A 262 0.22 1.32 -14.12
N HIS A 263 -0.57 1.76 -15.08
CA HIS A 263 -1.67 0.98 -15.65
C HIS A 263 -1.21 -0.34 -16.28
N ARG A 264 -0.11 -0.32 -17.08
CA ARG A 264 0.46 -1.52 -17.69
C ARG A 264 0.98 -2.52 -16.66
N LEU A 265 1.64 -2.04 -15.60
CA LEU A 265 2.06 -2.88 -14.48
C LEU A 265 0.88 -3.58 -13.79
N TYR A 266 -0.24 -2.88 -13.57
CA TYR A 266 -1.45 -3.52 -13.05
C TYR A 266 -2.01 -4.58 -13.99
N GLN A 267 -2.07 -4.31 -15.30
CA GLN A 267 -2.51 -5.30 -16.29
C GLN A 267 -1.63 -6.55 -16.29
N CYS A 268 -0.29 -6.39 -16.32
CA CYS A 268 0.65 -7.51 -16.25
C CYS A 268 0.54 -8.28 -14.92
N SER A 269 0.46 -7.59 -13.79
CA SER A 269 0.27 -8.25 -12.49
C SER A 269 -1.02 -9.07 -12.43
N PHE A 270 -2.05 -8.67 -13.17
CA PHE A 270 -3.28 -9.43 -13.31
C PHE A 270 -3.06 -10.68 -14.19
N LEU A 271 -2.29 -10.58 -15.27
CA LEU A 271 -1.92 -11.72 -16.12
C LEU A 271 -1.14 -12.78 -15.33
N LEU A 272 -0.14 -12.35 -14.55
CA LEU A 272 0.65 -13.23 -13.68
C LEU A 272 -0.23 -13.96 -12.65
N ARG A 273 -1.06 -13.20 -11.93
CA ARG A 273 -1.82 -13.73 -10.79
C ARG A 273 -3.03 -14.58 -11.19
N ASP A 274 -3.81 -14.14 -12.17
CA ASP A 274 -5.14 -14.70 -12.45
C ASP A 274 -5.20 -15.52 -13.75
N TYR A 275 -4.23 -15.30 -14.66
CA TYR A 275 -4.17 -16.03 -15.95
C TYR A 275 -3.01 -17.03 -16.02
N GLY A 276 -2.11 -17.07 -15.05
CA GLY A 276 -1.01 -18.01 -14.99
C GLY A 276 0.09 -17.75 -16.02
N PHE A 277 0.24 -16.50 -16.47
CA PHE A 277 1.39 -16.10 -17.29
C PHE A 277 2.65 -16.14 -16.43
N GLY A 278 3.78 -16.52 -17.04
CA GLY A 278 5.11 -16.26 -16.51
C GLY A 278 5.61 -14.88 -16.91
N VAL A 279 6.53 -14.32 -16.12
CA VAL A 279 7.10 -13.00 -16.40
C VAL A 279 7.83 -12.97 -17.76
N GLU A 280 8.43 -14.08 -18.16
CA GLU A 280 9.13 -14.26 -19.44
C GLU A 280 8.20 -14.22 -20.67
N GLU A 281 6.89 -14.39 -20.48
CA GLU A 281 5.90 -14.29 -21.55
C GLU A 281 5.45 -12.85 -21.82
N LEU A 282 5.79 -11.92 -20.93
CA LEU A 282 5.37 -10.53 -21.05
C LEU A 282 6.20 -9.76 -22.10
N PRO A 283 5.58 -8.82 -22.83
CA PRO A 283 6.18 -8.14 -23.97
C PRO A 283 7.12 -7.00 -23.55
N PHE A 284 8.29 -7.32 -23.01
CA PHE A 284 9.29 -6.31 -22.65
C PHE A 284 10.13 -5.87 -23.85
N ASP A 285 10.51 -4.58 -23.84
CA ASP A 285 11.54 -4.06 -24.71
C ASP A 285 12.95 -4.53 -24.24
N PRO A 286 14.03 -4.29 -25.02
CA PRO A 286 15.39 -4.67 -24.63
C PRO A 286 15.90 -4.01 -23.33
N LYS A 287 15.23 -2.97 -22.82
CA LYS A 287 15.52 -2.31 -21.54
C LYS A 287 14.68 -2.87 -20.40
N GLY A 288 13.82 -3.84 -20.66
CA GLY A 288 12.93 -4.45 -19.69
C GLY A 288 11.68 -3.62 -19.36
N ASN A 289 11.25 -2.74 -20.25
CA ASN A 289 10.03 -1.95 -20.03
C ASN A 289 8.88 -2.44 -20.91
N LEU A 290 7.66 -2.28 -20.42
CA LEU A 290 6.45 -2.61 -21.16
C LEU A 290 6.10 -1.51 -22.18
N PRO A 291 5.47 -1.86 -23.31
CA PRO A 291 4.93 -0.88 -24.24
C PRO A 291 3.83 -0.08 -23.53
N LEU A 292 3.90 1.26 -23.61
CA LEU A 292 2.95 2.14 -22.93
C LEU A 292 1.66 2.35 -23.72
N ASP A 293 1.72 2.20 -25.02
CA ASP A 293 0.63 2.46 -25.98
C ASP A 293 -0.23 1.24 -26.27
N THR A 294 0.26 0.03 -25.96
CA THR A 294 -0.44 -1.24 -26.27
C THR A 294 -0.77 -1.99 -24.99
N ASP A 295 -1.93 -2.63 -24.95
CA ASP A 295 -2.31 -3.55 -23.87
C ASP A 295 -1.37 -4.77 -23.85
N PRO A 296 -0.81 -5.18 -22.69
CA PRO A 296 0.15 -6.28 -22.63
C PRO A 296 -0.39 -7.61 -23.14
N LYS A 297 -1.67 -7.92 -22.92
CA LYS A 297 -2.30 -9.14 -23.42
C LYS A 297 -2.44 -9.09 -24.94
N LEU A 298 -2.78 -7.93 -25.50
CA LEU A 298 -2.83 -7.74 -26.95
C LEU A 298 -1.42 -7.85 -27.55
N ALA A 299 -0.42 -7.20 -26.98
CA ALA A 299 0.97 -7.30 -27.46
C ALA A 299 1.49 -8.74 -27.42
N TRP A 300 1.17 -9.50 -26.36
CA TRP A 300 1.48 -10.93 -26.28
C TRP A 300 0.76 -11.71 -27.38
N ALA A 301 -0.53 -11.46 -27.61
CA ALA A 301 -1.31 -12.14 -28.64
C ALA A 301 -0.75 -11.87 -30.06
N GLU A 302 -0.36 -10.64 -30.37
CA GLU A 302 0.27 -10.28 -31.65
C GLU A 302 1.58 -11.03 -31.91
N LEU A 303 2.39 -11.25 -30.86
CA LEU A 303 3.63 -12.03 -30.96
C LEU A 303 3.38 -13.55 -31.09
N ASN A 304 2.24 -14.06 -30.61
CA ASN A 304 1.95 -15.48 -30.52
C ASN A 304 0.79 -15.94 -31.45
N LEU A 305 0.25 -15.05 -32.31
CA LEU A 305 -0.87 -15.35 -33.23
C LEU A 305 -0.66 -16.55 -34.13
N SER A 306 0.60 -16.92 -34.47
CA SER A 306 0.93 -18.09 -35.24
C SER A 306 0.81 -19.42 -34.46
N GLN A 307 0.67 -19.36 -33.14
CA GLN A 307 0.70 -20.54 -32.25
C GLN A 307 -0.66 -20.92 -31.67
N SER A 308 -1.68 -20.07 -31.78
CA SER A 308 -2.97 -20.33 -31.16
C SER A 308 -4.14 -19.77 -31.97
N PRO A 309 -5.25 -20.55 -32.12
CA PRO A 309 -6.53 -19.91 -32.38
C PRO A 309 -6.87 -19.08 -31.13
N VAL A 310 -6.81 -17.76 -31.26
CA VAL A 310 -7.22 -16.85 -30.19
C VAL A 310 -8.75 -16.84 -30.18
N GLU A 311 -9.38 -17.59 -29.27
CA GLU A 311 -10.76 -17.32 -28.92
C GLU A 311 -10.74 -15.98 -28.14
N LEU A 312 -11.34 -14.97 -28.74
CA LEU A 312 -11.53 -13.63 -28.16
C LEU A 312 -12.68 -13.67 -27.14
#